data_4f8b639c93990527455003d18b17d50d
#
_entry.id   4f8b639c93990527455003d18b17d50d
#
_cell.length_a   1.000
_cell.length_b   1.000
_cell.length_c   1.000
_cell.angle_alpha   90.00
_cell.angle_beta   90.00
_cell.angle_gamma   90.00
#
_symmetry.space_group_name_H-M   'P 1'
#
loop_
_entity.id
_entity.type
_entity.pdbx_description
1 polymer ?
#
loop_
_entity_poly.entity_id
_entity_poly.type
_entity_poly.pdbx_seq_one_letter_code
_entity_poly.pdbx_strand_id
1 'polypeptide(L)'
;GPNGAGKTTLLKCLTGALPPLEGELVRGEHSDIGYFAQHQLETLNADASPLQTLADTAPESREQWCRDYLGTWGFSGELATRPCRALSGGEKARLALALIACRGPGILILDEPTNHLDLDMREALALALQDYEGALLLVSHDRSLLKRTVDEFWLVEGGHLTPYDGDLESYAATRTGAPSRKNTRHDRRAERRATAEQRERERPLRARVKALEAEVNSLSEELKAAEARLADPEIYQAMAPGELDQTLASSGKLRKRLHDAEESWIQAAEELETLLDPQPADAGRS
;
A
#
# COMPACT_ATOMS: atom_id res chain seq x y z
N GLY A 1 -19.03 4.40 13.94
CA GLY A 1 -20.44 4.23 14.34
C GLY A 1 -20.81 2.78 14.55
N PRO A 2 -21.93 2.46 15.25
CA PRO A 2 -22.37 1.09 15.50
C PRO A 2 -22.78 0.35 14.22
N ASN A 3 -22.96 -0.99 14.33
CA ASN A 3 -23.53 -1.76 13.23
C ASN A 3 -24.97 -1.31 12.96
N GLY A 4 -25.35 -1.24 11.69
CA GLY A 4 -26.67 -0.74 11.30
C GLY A 4 -26.83 0.78 11.33
N ALA A 5 -25.82 1.56 11.66
CA ALA A 5 -25.89 3.03 11.68
C ALA A 5 -25.99 3.69 10.28
N GLY A 6 -25.90 2.92 9.19
CA GLY A 6 -26.01 3.45 7.83
C GLY A 6 -24.65 3.69 7.14
N LYS A 7 -23.53 3.19 7.66
CA LYS A 7 -22.19 3.36 7.06
C LYS A 7 -22.15 2.87 5.60
N THR A 8 -22.50 1.62 5.36
CA THR A 8 -22.54 1.04 4.00
C THR A 8 -23.55 1.74 3.09
N THR A 9 -24.67 2.23 3.63
CA THR A 9 -25.65 3.02 2.88
C THR A 9 -25.04 4.34 2.40
N LEU A 10 -24.31 5.03 3.29
CA LEU A 10 -23.56 6.24 2.94
C LEU A 10 -22.54 5.96 1.83
N LEU A 11 -21.75 4.88 1.97
CA LEU A 11 -20.78 4.50 0.94
C LEU A 11 -21.44 4.20 -0.41
N LYS A 12 -22.60 3.52 -0.42
CA LYS A 12 -23.36 3.27 -1.64
C LYS A 12 -23.90 4.55 -2.27
N CYS A 13 -24.30 5.55 -1.48
CA CYS A 13 -24.68 6.85 -2.01
C CYS A 13 -23.45 7.56 -2.63
N LEU A 14 -22.31 7.57 -1.96
CA LEU A 14 -21.08 8.18 -2.47
C LEU A 14 -20.60 7.53 -3.77
N THR A 15 -20.72 6.23 -3.90
CA THR A 15 -20.33 5.50 -5.13
C THR A 15 -21.35 5.66 -6.25
N GLY A 16 -22.55 6.17 -5.96
CA GLY A 16 -23.65 6.27 -6.91
C GLY A 16 -24.47 4.98 -7.08
N ALA A 17 -24.15 3.94 -6.29
CA ALA A 17 -24.91 2.69 -6.29
C ALA A 17 -26.32 2.86 -5.67
N LEU A 18 -26.51 3.90 -4.87
CA LEU A 18 -27.79 4.29 -4.29
C LEU A 18 -27.99 5.81 -4.48
N PRO A 19 -29.09 6.28 -5.08
CA PRO A 19 -29.34 7.70 -5.18
C PRO A 19 -29.68 8.29 -3.80
N PRO A 20 -29.26 9.53 -3.50
CA PRO A 20 -29.69 10.22 -2.28
C PRO A 20 -31.21 10.44 -2.30
N LEU A 21 -31.86 10.34 -1.16
CA LEU A 21 -33.29 10.61 -1.03
C LEU A 21 -33.59 12.10 -1.17
N GLU A 22 -32.70 12.94 -0.68
CA GLU A 22 -32.79 14.40 -0.76
C GLU A 22 -31.36 14.96 -0.94
N GLY A 23 -31.27 16.15 -1.54
CA GLY A 23 -30.00 16.81 -1.78
C GLY A 23 -29.31 16.36 -3.08
N GLU A 24 -28.10 16.80 -3.28
CA GLU A 24 -27.30 16.58 -4.50
C GLU A 24 -25.90 16.11 -4.15
N LEU A 25 -25.39 15.14 -4.90
CA LEU A 25 -23.98 14.70 -4.84
C LEU A 25 -23.21 15.33 -5.99
N VAL A 26 -22.40 16.34 -5.68
CA VAL A 26 -21.52 16.99 -6.66
C VAL A 26 -20.14 16.31 -6.64
N ARG A 27 -19.67 15.86 -7.80
CA ARG A 27 -18.38 15.25 -7.99
C ARG A 27 -17.40 16.23 -8.63
N GLY A 28 -16.17 16.29 -8.10
CA GLY A 28 -15.08 17.07 -8.71
C GLY A 28 -14.44 16.35 -9.90
N GLU A 29 -13.57 17.03 -10.64
CA GLU A 29 -12.91 16.52 -11.86
C GLU A 29 -12.03 15.29 -11.61
N HIS A 30 -11.44 15.13 -10.41
CA HIS A 30 -10.56 14.01 -10.05
C HIS A 30 -11.20 13.09 -9.00
N SER A 31 -12.51 12.91 -9.06
CA SER A 31 -13.28 12.10 -8.10
C SER A 31 -13.58 10.68 -8.60
N ASP A 32 -12.69 10.10 -9.39
CA ASP A 32 -12.76 8.68 -9.72
C ASP A 32 -12.71 7.85 -8.45
N ILE A 33 -13.74 7.01 -8.26
CA ILE A 33 -13.91 6.23 -7.03
C ILE A 33 -13.54 4.77 -7.30
N GLY A 34 -12.53 4.29 -6.60
CA GLY A 34 -12.28 2.88 -6.41
C GLY A 34 -13.05 2.40 -5.16
N TYR A 35 -13.96 1.45 -5.32
CA TYR A 35 -14.74 0.92 -4.20
C TYR A 35 -14.42 -0.54 -3.97
N PHE A 36 -14.01 -0.88 -2.77
CA PHE A 36 -13.84 -2.24 -2.32
C PHE A 36 -14.94 -2.61 -1.32
N ALA A 37 -15.75 -3.57 -1.70
CA ALA A 37 -16.75 -4.18 -0.83
C ALA A 37 -16.52 -5.69 -0.76
N GLN A 38 -16.95 -6.31 0.34
CA GLN A 38 -16.74 -7.73 0.61
C GLN A 38 -17.23 -8.65 -0.55
N HIS A 39 -18.31 -8.29 -1.25
CA HIS A 39 -18.83 -9.09 -2.36
C HIS A 39 -17.98 -9.03 -3.63
N GLN A 40 -17.01 -8.12 -3.75
CA GLN A 40 -16.13 -8.06 -4.92
C GLN A 40 -15.17 -9.26 -5.02
N LEU A 41 -14.98 -10.00 -3.94
CA LEU A 41 -14.22 -11.25 -3.97
C LEU A 41 -14.89 -12.30 -4.87
N GLU A 42 -16.21 -12.25 -4.98
CA GLU A 42 -17.02 -13.15 -5.80
C GLU A 42 -16.96 -12.81 -7.29
N THR A 43 -16.52 -11.58 -7.63
CA THR A 43 -16.42 -11.13 -9.03
C THR A 43 -15.11 -11.50 -9.70
N LEU A 44 -14.12 -12.00 -8.94
CA LEU A 44 -12.87 -12.48 -9.51
C LEU A 44 -13.11 -13.71 -10.38
N ASN A 45 -12.57 -13.69 -11.61
CA ASN A 45 -12.62 -14.86 -12.47
C ASN A 45 -11.83 -16.01 -11.84
N ALA A 46 -12.54 -17.06 -11.43
CA ALA A 46 -11.96 -18.19 -10.70
C ALA A 46 -10.89 -18.94 -11.49
N ASP A 47 -10.98 -18.95 -12.82
CA ASP A 47 -10.07 -19.67 -13.71
C ASP A 47 -8.89 -18.83 -14.21
N ALA A 48 -8.99 -17.49 -14.12
CA ALA A 48 -7.88 -16.61 -14.43
C ALA A 48 -6.85 -16.58 -13.27
N SER A 49 -5.59 -16.32 -13.62
CA SER A 49 -4.55 -16.06 -12.60
C SER A 49 -4.53 -14.57 -12.20
N PRO A 50 -3.90 -14.21 -11.06
CA PRO A 50 -3.66 -12.83 -10.70
C PRO A 50 -3.02 -12.01 -11.82
N LEU A 51 -2.02 -12.58 -12.49
CA LEU A 51 -1.33 -11.96 -13.62
C LEU A 51 -2.26 -11.68 -14.80
N GLN A 52 -3.09 -12.65 -15.18
CA GLN A 52 -4.09 -12.46 -16.24
C GLN A 52 -5.13 -11.42 -15.86
N THR A 53 -5.66 -11.49 -14.63
CA THR A 53 -6.66 -10.55 -14.15
C THR A 53 -6.13 -9.12 -14.10
N LEU A 54 -4.86 -8.93 -13.72
CA LEU A 54 -4.23 -7.61 -13.75
C LEU A 54 -3.98 -7.14 -15.18
N ALA A 55 -3.51 -8.00 -16.08
CA ALA A 55 -3.31 -7.66 -17.49
C ALA A 55 -4.63 -7.24 -18.16
N ASP A 56 -5.75 -7.89 -17.84
CA ASP A 56 -7.08 -7.52 -18.34
C ASP A 56 -7.53 -6.15 -17.76
N THR A 57 -7.08 -5.80 -16.56
CA THR A 57 -7.40 -4.53 -15.89
C THR A 57 -6.56 -3.38 -16.43
N ALA A 58 -5.31 -3.64 -16.82
CA ALA A 58 -4.34 -2.69 -17.32
C ALA A 58 -3.72 -3.16 -18.67
N PRO A 59 -4.51 -3.19 -19.75
CA PRO A 59 -4.12 -3.81 -21.03
C PRO A 59 -2.94 -3.11 -21.73
N GLU A 60 -2.69 -1.86 -21.42
CA GLU A 60 -1.56 -1.09 -21.94
C GLU A 60 -0.23 -1.43 -21.23
N SER A 61 -0.29 -2.19 -20.13
CA SER A 61 0.90 -2.48 -19.31
C SER A 61 1.66 -3.69 -19.82
N ARG A 62 3.00 -3.63 -19.72
CA ARG A 62 3.87 -4.77 -20.06
C ARG A 62 3.73 -5.87 -18.99
N GLU A 63 3.88 -7.13 -19.40
CA GLU A 63 3.80 -8.26 -18.47
C GLU A 63 4.78 -8.12 -17.29
N GLN A 64 6.00 -7.64 -17.54
CA GLN A 64 6.98 -7.42 -16.47
C GLN A 64 6.46 -6.42 -15.43
N TRP A 65 5.88 -5.30 -15.86
CA TRP A 65 5.25 -4.35 -14.96
C TRP A 65 4.14 -5.00 -14.12
N CYS A 66 3.30 -5.83 -14.74
CA CYS A 66 2.25 -6.56 -14.02
C CYS A 66 2.84 -7.49 -12.95
N ARG A 67 3.95 -8.17 -13.25
CA ARG A 67 4.65 -9.04 -12.28
C ARG A 67 5.25 -8.25 -11.13
N ASP A 68 5.91 -7.13 -11.42
CA ASP A 68 6.53 -6.27 -10.42
C ASP A 68 5.45 -5.64 -9.51
N TYR A 69 4.39 -5.12 -10.11
CA TYR A 69 3.25 -4.58 -9.36
C TYR A 69 2.59 -5.63 -8.47
N LEU A 70 2.29 -6.81 -8.98
CA LEU A 70 1.75 -7.93 -8.19
C LEU A 70 2.73 -8.36 -7.09
N GLY A 71 4.02 -8.29 -7.34
CA GLY A 71 5.07 -8.54 -6.35
C GLY A 71 4.94 -7.62 -5.13
N THR A 72 4.65 -6.32 -5.30
CA THR A 72 4.43 -5.38 -4.20
C THR A 72 3.21 -5.75 -3.35
N TRP A 73 2.24 -6.47 -3.94
CA TRP A 73 1.07 -7.02 -3.25
C TRP A 73 1.27 -8.46 -2.77
N GLY A 74 2.51 -8.99 -2.82
CA GLY A 74 2.85 -10.33 -2.35
C GLY A 74 2.43 -11.47 -3.28
N PHE A 75 2.18 -11.19 -4.57
CA PHE A 75 1.93 -12.19 -5.61
C PHE A 75 3.17 -12.37 -6.47
N SER A 76 4.10 -13.22 -6.04
CA SER A 76 5.32 -13.52 -6.79
C SER A 76 5.41 -15.00 -7.17
N GLY A 77 6.23 -15.33 -8.18
CA GLY A 77 6.46 -16.70 -8.63
C GLY A 77 5.18 -17.43 -9.04
N GLU A 78 4.96 -18.63 -8.51
CA GLU A 78 3.78 -19.46 -8.79
C GLU A 78 2.47 -18.82 -8.34
N LEU A 79 2.49 -18.00 -7.29
CA LEU A 79 1.28 -17.38 -6.78
C LEU A 79 0.68 -16.38 -7.78
N ALA A 80 1.51 -15.72 -8.61
CA ALA A 80 1.06 -14.82 -9.66
C ALA A 80 0.36 -15.55 -10.83
N THR A 81 0.69 -16.82 -11.04
CA THR A 81 0.18 -17.62 -12.18
C THR A 81 -0.84 -18.68 -11.77
N ARG A 82 -1.03 -18.90 -10.48
CA ARG A 82 -2.01 -19.86 -9.95
C ARG A 82 -3.44 -19.36 -10.21
N PRO A 83 -4.40 -20.23 -10.60
CA PRO A 83 -5.80 -19.82 -10.77
C PRO A 83 -6.40 -19.23 -9.50
N CYS A 84 -7.21 -18.17 -9.62
CA CYS A 84 -7.82 -17.47 -8.50
C CYS A 84 -8.71 -18.37 -7.61
N ARG A 85 -9.26 -19.46 -8.15
CA ARG A 85 -10.00 -20.44 -7.35
C ARG A 85 -9.14 -21.13 -6.27
N ALA A 86 -7.82 -21.23 -6.52
CA ALA A 86 -6.87 -21.86 -5.59
C ALA A 86 -6.27 -20.86 -4.56
N LEU A 87 -6.64 -19.60 -4.64
CA LEU A 87 -6.25 -18.57 -3.69
C LEU A 87 -7.10 -18.67 -2.42
N SER A 88 -6.49 -18.41 -1.27
CA SER A 88 -7.20 -18.23 0.00
C SER A 88 -8.12 -17.00 -0.04
N GLY A 89 -9.06 -16.90 0.90
CA GLY A 89 -9.94 -15.72 0.99
C GLY A 89 -9.18 -14.42 1.13
N GLY A 90 -8.11 -14.42 1.92
CA GLY A 90 -7.25 -13.26 2.10
C GLY A 90 -6.42 -12.90 0.88
N GLU A 91 -5.87 -13.89 0.16
CA GLU A 91 -5.18 -13.66 -1.11
C GLU A 91 -6.13 -13.05 -2.15
N LYS A 92 -7.38 -13.53 -2.23
CA LYS A 92 -8.41 -12.94 -3.10
C LYS A 92 -8.71 -11.49 -2.73
N ALA A 93 -8.84 -11.18 -1.44
CA ALA A 93 -9.08 -9.82 -0.96
C ALA A 93 -7.92 -8.89 -1.35
N ARG A 94 -6.68 -9.32 -1.15
CA ARG A 94 -5.48 -8.60 -1.52
C ARG A 94 -5.39 -8.37 -3.03
N LEU A 95 -5.72 -9.39 -3.84
CA LEU A 95 -5.78 -9.26 -5.29
C LEU A 95 -6.83 -8.23 -5.72
N ALA A 96 -8.05 -8.30 -5.17
CA ALA A 96 -9.11 -7.35 -5.49
C ALA A 96 -8.71 -5.91 -5.14
N LEU A 97 -8.03 -5.68 -4.02
CA LEU A 97 -7.48 -4.38 -3.64
C LEU A 97 -6.40 -3.92 -4.62
N ALA A 98 -5.48 -4.80 -5.00
CA ALA A 98 -4.45 -4.52 -5.99
C ALA A 98 -5.05 -4.07 -7.33
N LEU A 99 -6.11 -4.76 -7.81
CA LEU A 99 -6.79 -4.42 -9.06
C LEU A 99 -7.49 -3.07 -9.00
N ILE A 100 -8.06 -2.70 -7.85
CA ILE A 100 -8.70 -1.38 -7.67
C ILE A 100 -7.63 -0.29 -7.62
N ALA A 101 -6.59 -0.49 -6.82
CA ALA A 101 -5.50 0.48 -6.65
C ALA A 101 -4.69 0.69 -7.96
N CYS A 102 -4.57 -0.35 -8.80
CA CYS A 102 -3.91 -0.27 -10.11
C CYS A 102 -4.50 0.80 -11.03
N ARG A 103 -5.80 1.06 -10.91
CA ARG A 103 -6.49 2.10 -11.71
C ARG A 103 -6.16 3.51 -11.26
N GLY A 104 -5.49 3.69 -10.13
CA GLY A 104 -5.13 4.99 -9.57
C GLY A 104 -6.32 5.90 -9.28
N PRO A 105 -7.40 5.40 -8.64
CA PRO A 105 -8.57 6.23 -8.39
C PRO A 105 -8.21 7.42 -7.51
N GLY A 106 -8.82 8.59 -7.73
CA GLY A 106 -8.62 9.75 -6.87
C GLY A 106 -9.15 9.55 -5.45
N ILE A 107 -10.17 8.69 -5.30
CA ILE A 107 -10.80 8.34 -4.01
C ILE A 107 -10.90 6.83 -3.90
N LEU A 108 -10.30 6.25 -2.87
CA LEU A 108 -10.42 4.83 -2.54
C LEU A 108 -11.38 4.65 -1.36
N ILE A 109 -12.47 3.94 -1.58
CA ILE A 109 -13.46 3.61 -0.54
C ILE A 109 -13.34 2.13 -0.18
N LEU A 110 -13.10 1.85 1.10
CA LEU A 110 -12.97 0.49 1.62
C LEU A 110 -14.03 0.23 2.69
N ASP A 111 -14.86 -0.80 2.49
CA ASP A 111 -15.87 -1.23 3.48
C ASP A 111 -15.45 -2.57 4.10
N GLU A 112 -14.97 -2.52 5.35
CA GLU A 112 -14.47 -3.66 6.15
C GLU A 112 -13.41 -4.50 5.43
N PRO A 113 -12.32 -3.90 4.92
CA PRO A 113 -11.35 -4.61 4.08
C PRO A 113 -10.53 -5.67 4.84
N THR A 114 -10.53 -5.63 6.17
CA THR A 114 -9.78 -6.57 7.02
C THR A 114 -10.56 -7.83 7.39
N ASN A 115 -11.82 -7.92 7.00
CA ASN A 115 -12.60 -9.13 7.23
C ASN A 115 -11.98 -10.28 6.42
N HIS A 116 -11.73 -11.40 7.10
CA HIS A 116 -11.09 -12.60 6.54
C HIS A 116 -9.60 -12.49 6.20
N LEU A 117 -8.93 -11.38 6.56
CA LEU A 117 -7.48 -11.26 6.46
C LEU A 117 -6.81 -11.78 7.74
N ASP A 118 -5.74 -12.56 7.58
CA ASP A 118 -4.81 -12.88 8.66
C ASP A 118 -3.96 -11.65 9.07
N LEU A 119 -3.13 -11.81 10.08
CA LEU A 119 -2.35 -10.72 10.64
C LEU A 119 -1.34 -10.14 9.63
N ASP A 120 -0.65 -11.02 8.90
CA ASP A 120 0.37 -10.61 7.91
C ASP A 120 -0.26 -9.85 6.75
N MET A 121 -1.45 -10.28 6.33
CA MET A 121 -2.20 -9.59 5.28
C MET A 121 -2.76 -8.24 5.71
N ARG A 122 -3.19 -8.09 6.98
CA ARG A 122 -3.58 -6.78 7.54
C ARG A 122 -2.41 -5.82 7.57
N GLU A 123 -1.22 -6.31 7.89
CA GLU A 123 0.02 -5.53 7.87
C GLU A 123 0.34 -5.06 6.44
N ALA A 124 0.35 -5.97 5.47
CA ALA A 124 0.60 -5.64 4.07
C ALA A 124 -0.44 -4.65 3.51
N LEU A 125 -1.72 -4.81 3.87
CA LEU A 125 -2.77 -3.85 3.53
C LEU A 125 -2.50 -2.47 4.12
N ALA A 126 -2.13 -2.42 5.41
CA ALA A 126 -1.85 -1.14 6.08
C ALA A 126 -0.69 -0.40 5.41
N LEU A 127 0.37 -1.12 5.01
CA LEU A 127 1.51 -0.54 4.27
C LEU A 127 1.08 -0.04 2.89
N ALA A 128 0.33 -0.83 2.14
CA ALA A 128 -0.15 -0.44 0.81
C ALA A 128 -1.06 0.81 0.86
N LEU A 129 -1.88 0.94 1.90
CA LEU A 129 -2.75 2.11 2.09
C LEU A 129 -1.99 3.35 2.55
N GLN A 130 -0.85 3.22 3.23
CA GLN A 130 0.03 4.35 3.56
C GLN A 130 0.71 4.96 2.33
N ASP A 131 1.01 4.13 1.33
CA ASP A 131 1.63 4.55 0.07
C ASP A 131 0.59 5.10 -0.94
N TYR A 132 -0.70 5.02 -0.63
CA TYR A 132 -1.76 5.50 -1.52
C TYR A 132 -1.83 7.03 -1.54
N GLU A 133 -1.75 7.61 -2.74
CA GLU A 133 -1.67 9.07 -2.91
C GLU A 133 -3.03 9.80 -3.00
N GLY A 134 -4.13 9.04 -3.17
CA GLY A 134 -5.48 9.57 -3.24
C GLY A 134 -6.15 9.75 -1.89
N ALA A 135 -7.39 10.21 -1.89
CA ALA A 135 -8.20 10.27 -0.68
C ALA A 135 -8.67 8.86 -0.28
N LEU A 136 -8.52 8.51 0.99
CA LEU A 136 -8.93 7.22 1.55
C LEU A 136 -10.16 7.40 2.44
N LEU A 137 -11.25 6.71 2.12
CA LEU A 137 -12.43 6.57 2.97
C LEU A 137 -12.54 5.13 3.48
N LEU A 138 -12.29 4.92 4.75
CA LEU A 138 -12.17 3.60 5.34
C LEU A 138 -13.24 3.36 6.41
N VAL A 139 -14.04 2.33 6.22
CA VAL A 139 -14.91 1.77 7.26
C VAL A 139 -14.27 0.48 7.75
N SER A 140 -13.89 0.42 9.02
CA SER A 140 -13.28 -0.77 9.62
C SER A 140 -13.52 -0.86 11.12
N HIS A 141 -13.53 -2.09 11.63
CA HIS A 141 -13.45 -2.39 13.06
C HIS A 141 -12.01 -2.62 13.54
N ASP A 142 -11.06 -2.69 12.61
CA ASP A 142 -9.63 -2.84 12.92
C ASP A 142 -9.02 -1.49 13.34
N ARG A 143 -8.79 -1.34 14.64
CA ARG A 143 -8.25 -0.12 15.23
C ARG A 143 -6.80 0.14 14.83
N SER A 144 -6.02 -0.93 14.61
CA SER A 144 -4.62 -0.80 14.19
C SER A 144 -4.54 -0.23 12.79
N LEU A 145 -5.34 -0.78 11.86
CA LEU A 145 -5.46 -0.25 10.52
C LEU A 145 -5.89 1.21 10.52
N LEU A 146 -6.97 1.56 11.23
CA LEU A 146 -7.46 2.93 11.31
C LEU A 146 -6.41 3.92 11.85
N LYS A 147 -5.67 3.55 12.91
CA LYS A 147 -4.64 4.42 13.50
C LYS A 147 -3.48 4.68 12.52
N ARG A 148 -3.16 3.73 11.65
CA ARG A 148 -2.01 3.77 10.75
C ARG A 148 -2.29 4.43 9.41
N THR A 149 -3.56 4.48 9.00
CA THR A 149 -3.90 4.84 7.61
C THR A 149 -4.75 6.09 7.47
N VAL A 150 -5.47 6.53 8.53
CA VAL A 150 -6.38 7.68 8.42
C VAL A 150 -6.04 8.77 9.41
N ASP A 151 -6.25 10.03 8.99
CA ASP A 151 -5.96 11.22 9.77
C ASP A 151 -7.19 11.79 10.48
N GLU A 152 -8.39 11.52 9.96
CA GLU A 152 -9.66 12.05 10.49
C GLU A 152 -10.65 10.92 10.75
N PHE A 153 -11.48 11.11 11.78
CA PHE A 153 -12.57 10.20 12.10
C PHE A 153 -13.90 10.90 11.95
N TRP A 154 -14.86 10.18 11.38
CA TRP A 154 -16.24 10.61 11.24
C TRP A 154 -17.17 9.61 11.91
N LEU A 155 -18.11 10.10 12.71
CA LEU A 155 -19.09 9.28 13.42
C LEU A 155 -20.41 9.26 12.66
N VAL A 156 -20.86 8.06 12.30
CA VAL A 156 -22.21 7.82 11.77
C VAL A 156 -23.07 7.30 12.90
N GLU A 157 -24.01 8.07 13.39
CA GLU A 157 -24.89 7.70 14.50
C GLU A 157 -26.21 8.50 14.43
N GLY A 158 -27.34 7.83 14.74
CA GLY A 158 -28.66 8.46 14.73
C GLY A 158 -29.06 9.10 13.39
N GLY A 159 -28.57 8.55 12.27
CA GLY A 159 -28.83 9.10 10.92
C GLY A 159 -27.98 10.33 10.57
N HIS A 160 -27.05 10.72 11.40
CA HIS A 160 -26.17 11.87 11.17
C HIS A 160 -24.71 11.44 10.96
N LEU A 161 -24.00 12.21 10.15
CA LEU A 161 -22.55 12.12 9.95
C LEU A 161 -21.90 13.35 10.56
N THR A 162 -21.06 13.14 11.56
CA THR A 162 -20.37 14.24 12.27
C THR A 162 -18.89 13.98 12.40
N PRO A 163 -18.01 15.00 12.25
CA PRO A 163 -16.60 14.85 12.56
C PRO A 163 -16.43 14.42 14.02
N TYR A 164 -15.53 13.48 14.24
CA TYR A 164 -15.22 12.96 15.56
C TYR A 164 -13.80 13.37 15.97
N ASP A 165 -13.68 14.31 16.87
CA ASP A 165 -12.39 14.83 17.38
C ASP A 165 -11.76 13.92 18.46
N GLY A 166 -12.38 12.79 18.82
CA GLY A 166 -11.88 11.79 19.77
C GLY A 166 -10.89 10.82 19.14
N ASP A 167 -10.13 10.12 19.98
CA ASP A 167 -9.40 8.92 19.58
C ASP A 167 -10.30 7.67 19.61
N LEU A 168 -9.82 6.57 19.01
CA LEU A 168 -10.57 5.32 19.00
C LEU A 168 -10.75 4.69 20.39
N GLU A 169 -9.87 5.06 21.34
CA GLU A 169 -9.94 4.58 22.72
C GLU A 169 -11.02 5.32 23.51
N SER A 170 -11.12 6.64 23.34
CA SER A 170 -12.20 7.42 23.94
C SER A 170 -13.56 7.08 23.36
N TYR A 171 -13.63 6.76 22.05
CA TYR A 171 -14.86 6.26 21.43
C TYR A 171 -15.29 4.91 22.05
N ALA A 172 -14.34 4.00 22.26
CA ALA A 172 -14.64 2.72 22.89
C ALA A 172 -15.08 2.87 24.35
N ALA A 173 -14.42 3.78 25.12
CA ALA A 173 -14.75 4.06 26.50
C ALA A 173 -16.16 4.67 26.63
N THR A 174 -16.56 5.57 25.74
CA THR A 174 -17.91 6.16 25.72
C THR A 174 -18.99 5.10 25.53
N ARG A 175 -18.73 4.07 24.72
CA ARG A 175 -19.66 2.98 24.48
C ARG A 175 -19.74 1.95 25.61
N THR A 176 -18.65 1.78 26.38
CA THR A 176 -18.57 0.82 27.51
C THR A 176 -18.89 1.45 28.87
N GLY A 177 -19.20 2.76 28.91
CA GLY A 177 -19.48 3.47 30.16
C GLY A 177 -18.27 3.68 31.06
N ALA A 178 -17.04 3.45 30.57
CA ALA A 178 -15.82 3.66 31.31
C ALA A 178 -15.45 5.17 31.37
N PRO A 179 -14.86 5.67 32.47
CA PRO A 179 -14.52 7.09 32.60
C PRO A 179 -13.44 7.48 31.58
N SER A 180 -13.80 8.33 30.64
CA SER A 180 -12.89 8.87 29.62
C SER A 180 -11.92 9.88 30.29
N ARG A 181 -10.59 9.72 30.04
CA ARG A 181 -9.63 10.79 30.34
C ARG A 181 -9.92 11.98 29.42
N LYS A 182 -10.30 13.10 30.01
CA LYS A 182 -10.54 14.38 29.31
C LYS A 182 -9.20 14.95 28.81
N ASN A 183 -8.78 14.56 27.60
CA ASN A 183 -7.79 15.35 26.85
C ASN A 183 -8.54 16.48 26.12
N THR A 184 -8.01 17.69 26.15
CA THR A 184 -8.69 18.84 25.58
C THR A 184 -8.67 18.78 24.05
N ARG A 185 -9.73 19.32 23.42
CA ARG A 185 -9.92 19.35 21.95
C ARG A 185 -8.72 19.95 21.22
N HIS A 186 -7.96 20.81 21.89
CA HIS A 186 -6.79 21.52 21.33
C HIS A 186 -5.55 20.63 21.23
N ASP A 187 -5.30 19.81 22.26
CA ASP A 187 -4.12 18.91 22.30
C ASP A 187 -4.21 17.80 21.26
N ARG A 188 -5.40 17.25 21.05
CA ARG A 188 -5.63 16.17 20.07
C ARG A 188 -5.52 16.62 18.62
N ARG A 189 -5.94 17.86 18.31
CA ARG A 189 -5.79 18.44 16.98
C ARG A 189 -4.32 18.75 16.67
N ALA A 190 -3.55 19.13 17.69
CA ALA A 190 -2.11 19.32 17.58
C ALA A 190 -1.37 18.00 17.37
N GLU A 191 -1.73 16.93 18.09
CA GLU A 191 -1.15 15.59 17.91
C GLU A 191 -1.44 15.02 16.53
N ARG A 192 -2.67 15.18 16.03
CA ARG A 192 -3.04 14.71 14.68
C ARG A 192 -2.31 15.48 13.57
N ARG A 193 -2.19 16.81 13.72
CA ARG A 193 -1.40 17.62 12.78
C ARG A 193 0.07 17.21 12.80
N ALA A 194 0.64 16.98 13.98
CA ALA A 194 2.00 16.50 14.11
C ALA A 194 2.21 15.15 13.44
N THR A 195 1.25 14.22 13.58
CA THR A 195 1.30 12.91 12.93
C THR A 195 1.16 13.02 11.40
N ALA A 196 0.26 13.87 10.90
CA ALA A 196 0.10 14.12 9.47
C ALA A 196 1.35 14.80 8.88
N GLU A 197 1.89 15.82 9.56
CA GLU A 197 3.14 16.49 9.16
C GLU A 197 4.34 15.54 9.19
N GLN A 198 4.37 14.60 10.13
CA GLN A 198 5.41 13.56 10.19
C GLN A 198 5.32 12.62 9.01
N ARG A 199 4.12 12.11 8.67
CA ARG A 199 3.88 11.26 7.48
C ARG A 199 4.27 11.98 6.18
N GLU A 200 3.94 13.26 6.07
CA GLU A 200 4.29 14.05 4.89
C GLU A 200 5.81 14.24 4.76
N ARG A 201 6.54 14.33 5.87
CA ARG A 201 8.02 14.35 5.90
C ARG A 201 8.63 12.99 5.56
N GLU A 202 8.02 11.90 6.00
CA GLU A 202 8.47 10.52 5.73
C GLU A 202 8.25 10.12 4.27
N ARG A 203 7.19 10.61 3.64
CA ARG A 203 6.77 10.23 2.28
C ARG A 203 7.88 10.32 1.22
N PRO A 204 8.65 11.42 1.09
CA PRO A 204 9.72 11.51 0.10
C PRO A 204 10.87 10.54 0.38
N LEU A 205 11.18 10.27 1.66
CA LEU A 205 12.22 9.31 2.04
C LEU A 205 11.78 7.87 1.76
N ARG A 206 10.53 7.51 2.07
CA ARG A 206 9.95 6.20 1.73
C ARG A 206 9.95 5.97 0.21
N ALA A 207 9.57 6.96 -0.58
CA ALA A 207 9.61 6.89 -2.04
C ALA A 207 11.04 6.71 -2.56
N ARG A 208 12.03 7.40 -1.95
CA ARG A 208 13.44 7.27 -2.30
C ARG A 208 14.00 5.90 -1.97
N VAL A 209 13.71 5.34 -0.77
CA VAL A 209 14.10 3.99 -0.39
C VAL A 209 13.54 2.97 -1.37
N LYS A 210 12.25 3.05 -1.70
CA LYS A 210 11.59 2.14 -2.65
C LYS A 210 12.18 2.22 -4.06
N ALA A 211 12.51 3.41 -4.53
CA ALA A 211 13.14 3.62 -5.84
C ALA A 211 14.55 3.00 -5.89
N LEU A 212 15.34 3.21 -4.84
CA LEU A 212 16.70 2.65 -4.73
C LEU A 212 16.67 1.13 -4.58
N GLU A 213 15.71 0.57 -3.85
CA GLU A 213 15.50 -0.87 -3.74
C GLU A 213 15.18 -1.52 -5.10
N ALA A 214 14.32 -0.87 -5.89
CA ALA A 214 14.01 -1.32 -7.25
C ALA A 214 15.26 -1.26 -8.16
N GLU A 215 16.10 -0.23 -8.02
CA GLU A 215 17.35 -0.10 -8.77
C GLU A 215 18.36 -1.18 -8.38
N VAL A 216 18.54 -1.47 -7.09
CA VAL A 216 19.40 -2.55 -6.57
C VAL A 216 18.95 -3.90 -7.12
N ASN A 217 17.64 -4.19 -7.07
CA ASN A 217 17.09 -5.43 -7.58
C ASN A 217 17.34 -5.58 -9.10
N SER A 218 17.10 -4.52 -9.88
CA SER A 218 17.34 -4.53 -11.34
C SER A 218 18.81 -4.78 -11.66
N LEU A 219 19.73 -4.05 -11.01
CA LEU A 219 21.16 -4.20 -11.22
C LEU A 219 21.68 -5.58 -10.78
N SER A 220 21.12 -6.14 -9.72
CA SER A 220 21.44 -7.50 -9.25
C SER A 220 21.05 -8.55 -10.28
N GLU A 221 19.86 -8.46 -10.87
CA GLU A 221 19.41 -9.38 -11.92
C GLU A 221 20.23 -9.23 -13.20
N GLU A 222 20.56 -7.99 -13.61
CA GLU A 222 21.44 -7.76 -14.76
C GLU A 222 22.84 -8.34 -14.54
N LEU A 223 23.39 -8.21 -13.34
CA LEU A 223 24.68 -8.76 -12.97
C LEU A 223 24.66 -10.30 -12.99
N LYS A 224 23.64 -10.91 -12.38
CA LYS A 224 23.44 -12.37 -12.41
C LYS A 224 23.36 -12.91 -13.82
N ALA A 225 22.61 -12.24 -14.71
CA ALA A 225 22.50 -12.63 -16.09
C ALA A 225 23.84 -12.54 -16.84
N ALA A 226 24.63 -11.49 -16.59
CA ALA A 226 25.95 -11.33 -17.17
C ALA A 226 26.94 -12.39 -16.65
N GLU A 227 26.93 -12.68 -15.34
CA GLU A 227 27.75 -13.71 -14.72
C GLU A 227 27.38 -15.12 -15.20
N ALA A 228 26.09 -15.42 -15.34
CA ALA A 228 25.62 -16.69 -15.88
C ALA A 228 26.11 -16.93 -17.32
N ARG A 229 26.12 -15.88 -18.15
CA ARG A 229 26.69 -15.96 -19.51
C ARG A 229 28.19 -16.20 -19.52
N LEU A 230 28.93 -15.63 -18.60
CA LEU A 230 30.38 -15.82 -18.43
C LEU A 230 30.73 -17.19 -17.83
N ALA A 231 29.82 -17.76 -17.03
CA ALA A 231 30.00 -19.06 -16.39
C ALA A 231 29.64 -20.25 -17.31
N ASP A 232 28.92 -20.01 -18.40
CA ASP A 232 28.53 -21.07 -19.35
C ASP A 232 29.72 -21.42 -20.26
N PRO A 233 30.26 -22.65 -20.18
CA PRO A 233 31.43 -23.04 -20.96
C PRO A 233 31.21 -23.02 -22.48
N GLU A 234 29.99 -23.27 -22.95
CA GLU A 234 29.67 -23.29 -24.39
C GLU A 234 29.61 -21.84 -24.92
N ILE A 235 28.97 -20.95 -24.18
CA ILE A 235 28.88 -19.50 -24.50
C ILE A 235 30.26 -18.87 -24.42
N TYR A 236 31.03 -19.18 -23.36
CA TYR A 236 32.37 -18.65 -23.16
C TYR A 236 33.35 -19.02 -24.28
N GLN A 237 33.30 -20.26 -24.77
CA GLN A 237 34.15 -20.72 -25.88
C GLN A 237 33.72 -20.21 -27.28
N ALA A 238 32.44 -19.87 -27.41
CA ALA A 238 31.87 -19.35 -28.67
C ALA A 238 32.04 -17.82 -28.81
N MET A 239 32.34 -17.10 -27.74
CA MET A 239 32.54 -15.65 -27.76
C MET A 239 33.81 -15.24 -28.50
N ALA A 240 33.70 -14.23 -29.37
CA ALA A 240 34.87 -13.60 -29.95
C ALA A 240 35.71 -12.86 -28.86
N PRO A 241 37.04 -12.80 -28.99
CA PRO A 241 37.90 -12.16 -27.97
C PRO A 241 37.45 -10.72 -27.60
N GLY A 242 36.95 -9.93 -28.54
CA GLY A 242 36.47 -8.58 -28.30
C GLY A 242 35.10 -8.52 -27.57
N GLU A 243 34.25 -9.52 -27.71
CA GLU A 243 32.97 -9.63 -27.00
C GLU A 243 33.18 -10.05 -25.54
N LEU A 244 34.15 -10.90 -25.30
CA LEU A 244 34.53 -11.32 -23.95
C LEU A 244 35.02 -10.14 -23.13
N ASP A 245 35.94 -9.33 -23.70
CA ASP A 245 36.46 -8.14 -23.04
C ASP A 245 35.35 -7.11 -22.73
N GLN A 246 34.39 -6.92 -23.67
CA GLN A 246 33.25 -6.05 -23.48
C GLN A 246 32.32 -6.57 -22.37
N THR A 247 32.07 -7.89 -22.32
CA THR A 247 31.22 -8.51 -21.31
C THR A 247 31.84 -8.40 -19.91
N LEU A 248 33.15 -8.65 -19.80
CA LEU A 248 33.89 -8.48 -18.56
C LEU A 248 33.91 -7.02 -18.09
N ALA A 249 34.14 -6.07 -19.01
CA ALA A 249 34.10 -4.64 -18.67
C ALA A 249 32.71 -4.18 -18.25
N SER A 250 31.64 -4.69 -18.90
CA SER A 250 30.25 -4.39 -18.54
C SER A 250 29.86 -4.98 -17.18
N SER A 251 30.26 -6.22 -16.89
CA SER A 251 30.06 -6.85 -15.57
C SER A 251 30.77 -6.07 -14.46
N GLY A 252 31.99 -5.58 -14.72
CA GLY A 252 32.70 -4.72 -13.78
C GLY A 252 32.00 -3.38 -13.50
N LYS A 253 31.42 -2.76 -14.55
CA LYS A 253 30.62 -1.54 -14.40
C LYS A 253 29.31 -1.80 -13.66
N LEU A 254 28.63 -2.91 -13.91
CA LEU A 254 27.41 -3.31 -13.21
C LEU A 254 27.69 -3.54 -11.72
N ARG A 255 28.77 -4.25 -11.36
CA ARG A 255 29.15 -4.42 -9.96
C ARG A 255 29.39 -3.11 -9.23
N LYS A 256 30.05 -2.15 -9.90
CA LYS A 256 30.26 -0.83 -9.30
C LYS A 256 28.95 -0.09 -9.11
N ARG A 257 28.10 -0.07 -10.13
CA ARG A 257 26.78 0.57 -10.03
C ARG A 257 25.89 -0.07 -8.98
N LEU A 258 25.93 -1.40 -8.84
CA LEU A 258 25.20 -2.11 -7.79
C LEU A 258 25.68 -1.69 -6.42
N HIS A 259 27.00 -1.65 -6.20
CA HIS A 259 27.59 -1.20 -4.94
C HIS A 259 27.21 0.24 -4.59
N ASP A 260 27.29 1.17 -5.55
CA ASP A 260 26.91 2.58 -5.37
C ASP A 260 25.41 2.72 -5.04
N ALA A 261 24.56 1.88 -5.65
CA ALA A 261 23.13 1.84 -5.39
C ALA A 261 22.81 1.25 -4.01
N GLU A 262 23.49 0.18 -3.60
CA GLU A 262 23.37 -0.44 -2.27
C GLU A 262 23.77 0.55 -1.16
N GLU A 263 24.88 1.28 -1.32
CA GLU A 263 25.29 2.33 -0.37
C GLU A 263 24.24 3.43 -0.26
N SER A 264 23.69 3.86 -1.42
CA SER A 264 22.65 4.89 -1.45
C SER A 264 21.35 4.42 -0.81
N TRP A 265 20.99 3.15 -0.99
CA TRP A 265 19.82 2.53 -0.37
C TRP A 265 19.98 2.42 1.14
N ILE A 266 21.14 1.96 1.63
CA ILE A 266 21.45 1.88 3.06
C ILE A 266 21.33 3.27 3.70
N GLN A 267 21.95 4.28 3.08
CA GLN A 267 21.90 5.66 3.59
C GLN A 267 20.47 6.20 3.66
N ALA A 268 19.67 5.98 2.62
CA ALA A 268 18.28 6.42 2.62
C ALA A 268 17.41 5.66 3.64
N ALA A 269 17.70 4.38 3.89
CA ALA A 269 17.03 3.58 4.90
C ALA A 269 17.38 4.07 6.31
N GLU A 270 18.66 4.37 6.59
CA GLU A 270 19.12 4.94 7.87
C GLU A 270 18.51 6.35 8.12
N GLU A 271 18.43 7.19 7.08
CA GLU A 271 17.77 8.49 7.17
C GLU A 271 16.28 8.33 7.55
N LEU A 272 15.60 7.35 6.96
CA LEU A 272 14.20 7.05 7.27
C LEU A 272 14.04 6.51 8.69
N GLU A 273 14.91 5.58 9.11
CA GLU A 273 14.88 5.02 10.48
C GLU A 273 15.15 6.11 11.53
N THR A 274 16.09 7.00 11.30
CA THR A 274 16.38 8.13 12.18
C THR A 274 15.19 9.09 12.30
N LEU A 275 14.40 9.24 11.22
CA LEU A 275 13.21 10.07 11.22
C LEU A 275 12.05 9.40 11.98
N LEU A 276 11.98 8.05 11.93
CA LEU A 276 10.93 7.26 12.58
C LEU A 276 11.15 7.09 14.09
N ASP A 277 12.41 7.01 14.52
CA ASP A 277 12.79 6.85 15.93
C ASP A 277 13.82 7.95 16.33
N PRO A 278 13.36 9.20 16.49
CA PRO A 278 14.24 10.26 16.96
C PRO A 278 14.68 9.94 18.38
N GLN A 279 15.90 9.39 18.55
CA GLN A 279 16.51 9.20 19.85
C GLN A 279 16.44 10.52 20.65
N PRO A 280 15.99 10.50 21.90
CA PRO A 280 15.99 11.72 22.71
C PRO A 280 17.43 12.23 22.81
N ALA A 281 17.65 13.43 22.26
CA ALA A 281 18.91 14.12 22.39
C ALA A 281 19.36 14.10 23.86
N ASP A 282 20.56 13.59 24.06
CA ASP A 282 21.31 13.44 25.29
C ASP A 282 21.00 14.58 26.32
N ALA A 283 20.03 14.32 27.21
CA ALA A 283 19.76 15.16 28.37
C ALA A 283 20.64 14.68 29.52
N GLY A 284 21.93 15.02 29.46
CA GLY A 284 22.80 14.62 30.53
C GLY A 284 24.26 15.01 30.40
N ARG A 285 24.56 16.30 30.46
CA ARG A 285 25.83 16.79 31.03
C ARG A 285 25.62 18.20 31.57
N SER A 286 25.32 18.29 32.81
CA SER A 286 25.80 19.32 33.75
C SER A 286 25.68 18.77 35.14
#